data_e7ffad335a4dbd2fc3246bad82aa2b85
#
_entry.id   e7ffad335a4dbd2fc3246bad82aa2b85
#
_cell.length_a   1.000
_cell.length_b   1.000
_cell.length_c   1.000
_cell.angle_alpha   90.00
_cell.angle_beta   90.00
_cell.angle_gamma   90.00
#
_symmetry.space_group_name_H-M   'P 1'
#
loop_
_entity.id
_entity.type
_entity.pdbx_description
1 polymer ?
#
loop_
_entity_poly.entity_id
_entity_poly.type
_entity_poly.pdbx_seq_one_letter_code
_entity_poly.pdbx_strand_id
1 'polypeptide(L)'
;MKTVYSKNHILRNSKTELYGGELVKPFERPERMDYIIDEINSQKLGEIIEPKNINLDIINKIHDDKYIEFMNNAWNEWEAEGYKGEAIPTVWPSRSMDSKIIPNFIEGKLGYYCLAGETSISKNTVEGAYEAVKVAVTAAEFLNNHSSVFALCRPPGHHASKDQYGGYCFFNNAAIAAEKLKQQGAKKVFILDIDFHHGNGTQSIFYNRSDVFYSSLHGDPLYAFPHFLGHADEVGVGDGVGFNTNYPMPPGTDYESWLNALKESFKKINSFKPDALIISLGVDIYENDPISFFKLKSNDFIDIG
;
A
#
# COMPACT_ATOMS: atom_id res chain seq x y z
N MET A 1 -12.83 -19.01 -0.89
CA MET A 1 -11.57 -18.37 -1.38
C MET A 1 -10.44 -18.75 -0.43
N LYS A 2 -9.18 -18.93 -0.92
CA LYS A 2 -8.02 -19.14 -0.02
C LYS A 2 -7.54 -17.80 0.52
N THR A 3 -7.05 -17.79 1.76
CA THR A 3 -6.41 -16.63 2.39
C THR A 3 -4.95 -16.95 2.69
N VAL A 4 -4.03 -16.16 2.16
CA VAL A 4 -2.60 -16.24 2.54
C VAL A 4 -2.35 -15.27 3.68
N TYR A 5 -1.81 -15.76 4.79
CA TYR A 5 -1.58 -14.99 6.02
C TYR A 5 -0.31 -15.44 6.72
N SER A 6 0.48 -14.49 7.22
CA SER A 6 1.66 -14.76 8.06
C SER A 6 1.45 -14.24 9.47
N LYS A 7 1.64 -15.10 10.48
CA LYS A 7 1.68 -14.68 11.90
C LYS A 7 2.82 -13.72 12.19
N ASN A 8 3.86 -13.71 11.35
CA ASN A 8 5.02 -12.83 11.51
C ASN A 8 4.71 -11.36 11.17
N HIS A 9 3.49 -11.03 10.70
CA HIS A 9 3.07 -9.64 10.55
C HIS A 9 3.26 -8.83 11.85
N ILE A 10 3.20 -9.49 13.01
CA ILE A 10 3.40 -8.88 14.34
C ILE A 10 4.80 -8.29 14.52
N LEU A 11 5.79 -8.67 13.70
CA LEU A 11 7.13 -8.08 13.70
C LEU A 11 7.08 -6.58 13.41
N ARG A 12 6.13 -6.11 12.60
CA ARG A 12 5.79 -4.69 12.50
C ARG A 12 4.83 -4.31 13.62
N ASN A 13 5.35 -3.68 14.67
CA ASN A 13 4.58 -3.28 15.84
C ASN A 13 5.11 -1.96 16.39
N SER A 14 4.77 -0.85 15.70
CA SER A 14 5.08 0.50 16.18
C SER A 14 4.32 0.81 17.46
N LYS A 15 4.94 1.60 18.32
CA LYS A 15 4.36 2.01 19.61
C LYS A 15 3.73 3.38 19.53
N THR A 16 4.22 4.21 18.61
CA THR A 16 3.81 5.59 18.46
C THR A 16 3.58 5.94 17.00
N GLU A 17 2.71 6.90 16.79
CA GLU A 17 2.40 7.52 15.51
C GLU A 17 2.30 9.04 15.72
N LEU A 18 2.88 9.81 14.80
CA LEU A 18 2.74 11.27 14.82
C LEU A 18 1.41 11.66 14.14
N TYR A 19 0.46 12.15 14.92
CA TYR A 19 -0.84 12.57 14.41
C TYR A 19 -1.31 13.86 15.11
N GLY A 20 -1.74 14.85 14.33
CA GLY A 20 -2.20 16.12 14.87
C GLY A 20 -1.16 16.90 15.69
N GLY A 21 0.13 16.64 15.52
CA GLY A 21 1.23 17.25 16.30
C GLY A 21 1.55 16.52 17.60
N GLU A 22 0.92 15.38 17.86
CA GLU A 22 1.13 14.55 19.05
C GLU A 22 1.60 13.14 18.69
N LEU A 23 2.32 12.50 19.61
CA LEU A 23 2.62 11.07 19.51
C LEU A 23 1.46 10.30 20.12
N VAL A 24 0.68 9.64 19.29
CA VAL A 24 -0.49 8.85 19.67
C VAL A 24 -0.24 7.35 19.52
N LYS A 25 -1.18 6.54 20.00
CA LYS A 25 -1.17 5.10 19.72
C LYS A 25 -1.49 4.88 18.23
N PRO A 26 -0.73 4.06 17.50
CA PRO A 26 -0.93 3.88 16.06
C PRO A 26 -2.34 3.41 15.70
N PHE A 27 -2.89 3.92 14.60
CA PHE A 27 -4.15 3.42 14.04
C PHE A 27 -3.93 2.06 13.35
N GLU A 28 -2.80 1.90 12.64
CA GLU A 28 -2.40 0.64 12.02
C GLU A 28 -1.73 -0.28 13.05
N ARG A 29 -2.43 -1.32 13.52
CA ARG A 29 -2.03 -2.18 14.65
C ARG A 29 -2.15 -3.66 14.32
N PRO A 30 -1.34 -4.54 14.96
CA PRO A 30 -1.41 -5.99 14.76
C PRO A 30 -2.80 -6.60 15.02
N GLU A 31 -3.52 -6.09 16.02
CA GLU A 31 -4.84 -6.61 16.44
C GLU A 31 -5.89 -6.56 15.32
N ARG A 32 -5.70 -5.71 14.30
CA ARG A 32 -6.57 -5.68 13.11
C ARG A 32 -6.60 -7.04 12.40
N MET A 33 -5.48 -7.74 12.39
CA MET A 33 -5.40 -9.07 11.76
C MET A 33 -6.19 -10.11 12.52
N ASP A 34 -6.23 -10.04 13.86
CA ASP A 34 -6.97 -10.98 14.68
C ASP A 34 -8.47 -10.92 14.36
N TYR A 35 -9.04 -9.71 14.26
CA TYR A 35 -10.45 -9.53 13.88
C TYR A 35 -10.77 -10.13 12.50
N ILE A 36 -9.90 -9.93 11.52
CA ILE A 36 -10.11 -10.46 10.17
C ILE A 36 -10.01 -11.99 10.16
N ILE A 37 -9.00 -12.56 10.83
CA ILE A 37 -8.81 -14.02 10.91
C ILE A 37 -9.95 -14.68 11.66
N ASP A 38 -10.43 -14.09 12.76
CA ASP A 38 -11.56 -14.59 13.53
C ASP A 38 -12.83 -14.61 12.66
N GLU A 39 -13.06 -13.57 11.85
CA GLU A 39 -14.22 -13.52 10.95
C GLU A 39 -14.10 -14.53 9.80
N ILE A 40 -12.94 -14.68 9.18
CA ILE A 40 -12.70 -15.70 8.15
C ILE A 40 -13.01 -17.10 8.67
N ASN A 41 -12.60 -17.40 9.92
CA ASN A 41 -12.85 -18.69 10.55
C ASN A 41 -14.32 -18.87 10.93
N SER A 42 -14.95 -17.85 11.54
CA SER A 42 -16.34 -17.89 12.00
C SER A 42 -17.31 -18.09 10.85
N GLN A 43 -17.10 -17.39 9.75
CA GLN A 43 -17.92 -17.46 8.53
C GLN A 43 -17.48 -18.58 7.57
N LYS A 44 -16.41 -19.31 7.87
CA LYS A 44 -15.87 -20.39 7.03
C LYS A 44 -15.59 -19.93 5.59
N LEU A 45 -14.99 -18.77 5.44
CA LEU A 45 -14.75 -18.14 4.13
C LEU A 45 -13.68 -18.84 3.28
N GLY A 46 -12.98 -19.82 3.83
CA GLY A 46 -12.02 -20.66 3.14
C GLY A 46 -10.82 -21.04 3.99
N GLU A 47 -9.85 -21.67 3.35
CA GLU A 47 -8.63 -22.15 3.99
C GLU A 47 -7.64 -20.97 4.20
N ILE A 48 -7.06 -20.89 5.39
CA ILE A 48 -5.96 -19.98 5.72
C ILE A 48 -4.65 -20.77 5.55
N ILE A 49 -3.74 -20.21 4.75
CA ILE A 49 -2.46 -20.84 4.41
C ILE A 49 -1.29 -19.89 4.72
N GLU A 50 -0.19 -20.48 5.21
CA GLU A 50 1.05 -19.74 5.44
C GLU A 50 1.72 -19.36 4.12
N PRO A 51 2.41 -18.20 4.06
CA PRO A 51 3.18 -17.84 2.87
C PRO A 51 4.37 -18.80 2.67
N LYS A 52 4.73 -19.01 1.42
CA LYS A 52 5.92 -19.78 1.06
C LYS A 52 7.19 -18.98 1.30
N ASN A 53 8.31 -19.68 1.44
CA ASN A 53 9.61 -19.04 1.25
C ASN A 53 9.78 -18.72 -0.24
N ILE A 54 10.02 -17.45 -0.52
CA ILE A 54 10.18 -16.92 -1.88
C ILE A 54 11.57 -16.31 -2.05
N ASN A 55 12.02 -16.22 -3.30
CA ASN A 55 13.13 -15.34 -3.63
C ASN A 55 12.67 -13.89 -3.57
N LEU A 56 13.29 -13.10 -2.69
CA LEU A 56 12.97 -11.68 -2.48
C LEU A 56 13.51 -10.76 -3.59
N ASP A 57 14.30 -11.26 -4.54
CA ASP A 57 14.81 -10.48 -5.69
C ASP A 57 13.68 -9.86 -6.53
N ILE A 58 12.45 -10.34 -6.38
CA ILE A 58 11.29 -9.75 -7.02
C ILE A 58 11.06 -8.29 -6.55
N ILE A 59 11.48 -7.94 -5.35
CA ILE A 59 11.34 -6.59 -4.79
C ILE A 59 12.13 -5.58 -5.63
N ASN A 60 13.31 -5.97 -6.16
CA ASN A 60 14.14 -5.15 -7.04
C ASN A 60 13.49 -4.83 -8.40
N LYS A 61 12.38 -5.49 -8.76
CA LYS A 61 11.58 -5.12 -9.95
C LYS A 61 10.74 -3.87 -9.72
N ILE A 62 10.49 -3.54 -8.46
CA ILE A 62 9.62 -2.44 -8.03
C ILE A 62 10.41 -1.36 -7.31
N HIS A 63 11.28 -1.74 -6.41
CA HIS A 63 12.01 -0.82 -5.53
C HIS A 63 13.48 -0.73 -5.90
N ASP A 64 14.06 0.44 -5.71
CA ASP A 64 15.47 0.70 -5.97
C ASP A 64 16.38 -0.02 -4.98
N ASP A 65 17.52 -0.52 -5.46
CA ASP A 65 18.51 -1.25 -4.66
C ASP A 65 18.96 -0.43 -3.43
N LYS A 66 19.19 0.88 -3.61
CA LYS A 66 19.59 1.78 -2.50
C LYS A 66 18.50 1.97 -1.46
N TYR A 67 17.23 1.95 -1.88
CA TYR A 67 16.11 1.99 -0.96
C TYR A 67 16.01 0.69 -0.16
N ILE A 68 16.16 -0.46 -0.81
CA ILE A 68 16.16 -1.77 -0.16
C ILE A 68 17.33 -1.86 0.82
N GLU A 69 18.52 -1.39 0.45
CA GLU A 69 19.70 -1.29 1.32
C GLU A 69 19.40 -0.41 2.53
N PHE A 70 18.82 0.78 2.33
CA PHE A 70 18.38 1.66 3.42
C PHE A 70 17.41 0.95 4.37
N MET A 71 16.36 0.31 3.85
CA MET A 71 15.38 -0.40 4.67
C MET A 71 16.04 -1.49 5.54
N ASN A 72 16.98 -2.24 4.99
CA ASN A 72 17.70 -3.28 5.72
C ASN A 72 18.60 -2.75 6.84
N ASN A 73 19.11 -1.53 6.73
CA ASN A 73 20.10 -0.97 7.65
C ASN A 73 19.54 0.13 8.56
N ALA A 74 18.39 0.74 8.22
CA ALA A 74 17.89 1.95 8.86
C ALA A 74 17.77 1.83 10.39
N TRP A 75 17.22 0.73 10.90
CA TRP A 75 17.10 0.53 12.35
C TRP A 75 18.46 0.37 13.03
N ASN A 76 19.38 -0.40 12.45
CA ASN A 76 20.72 -0.62 13.01
C ASN A 76 21.54 0.68 13.02
N GLU A 77 21.44 1.49 11.96
CA GLU A 77 22.09 2.80 11.91
C GLU A 77 21.50 3.74 12.97
N TRP A 78 20.17 3.73 13.16
CA TRP A 78 19.48 4.51 14.19
C TRP A 78 19.92 4.14 15.62
N GLU A 79 19.98 2.84 15.93
CA GLU A 79 20.47 2.36 17.22
C GLU A 79 21.97 2.69 17.45
N ALA A 80 22.78 2.63 16.41
CA ALA A 80 24.22 2.93 16.50
C ALA A 80 24.50 4.38 16.89
N GLU A 81 23.63 5.32 16.51
CA GLU A 81 23.70 6.73 16.94
C GLU A 81 23.22 6.93 18.40
N GLY A 82 22.74 5.88 19.06
CA GLY A 82 22.31 5.93 20.47
C GLY A 82 20.89 6.40 20.68
N TYR A 83 20.09 6.56 19.64
CA TYR A 83 18.68 6.92 19.72
C TYR A 83 17.86 5.82 20.40
N LYS A 84 16.84 6.20 21.21
CA LYS A 84 16.05 5.27 22.03
C LYS A 84 14.61 5.12 21.56
N GLY A 85 14.09 6.06 20.82
CA GLY A 85 12.75 6.03 20.27
C GLY A 85 12.70 5.35 18.91
N GLU A 86 11.51 5.25 18.34
CA GLU A 86 11.33 4.82 16.97
C GLU A 86 11.92 5.85 16.00
N ALA A 87 12.44 5.40 14.87
CA ALA A 87 13.05 6.29 13.88
C ALA A 87 11.93 7.00 13.09
N ILE A 88 11.77 8.28 13.40
CA ILE A 88 10.81 9.20 12.76
C ILE A 88 11.61 10.32 12.12
N PRO A 89 11.43 10.63 10.82
CA PRO A 89 12.12 11.72 10.16
C PRO A 89 11.67 13.07 10.75
N THR A 90 12.60 14.01 10.81
CA THR A 90 12.35 15.39 11.28
C THR A 90 12.62 16.44 10.22
N VAL A 91 13.22 16.04 9.09
CA VAL A 91 13.55 16.94 7.97
C VAL A 91 13.39 16.19 6.64
N TRP A 92 12.79 16.85 5.66
CA TRP A 92 12.60 16.36 4.31
C TRP A 92 13.23 17.31 3.28
N PRO A 93 13.60 16.84 2.09
CA PRO A 93 13.95 17.72 0.98
C PRO A 93 12.74 18.62 0.66
N SER A 94 12.88 19.92 0.93
CA SER A 94 11.86 20.90 0.55
C SER A 94 12.14 21.44 -0.86
N ARG A 95 11.19 22.25 -1.40
CA ARG A 95 11.29 22.80 -2.76
C ARG A 95 12.55 23.64 -3.02
N SER A 96 13.21 24.13 -1.97
CA SER A 96 14.45 24.90 -2.06
C SER A 96 15.72 24.06 -1.89
N MET A 97 15.58 22.75 -1.65
CA MET A 97 16.71 21.82 -1.44
C MET A 97 16.90 20.91 -2.64
N ASP A 98 18.16 20.53 -2.90
CA ASP A 98 18.47 19.51 -3.91
C ASP A 98 18.34 18.11 -3.29
N SER A 99 17.48 17.28 -3.86
CA SER A 99 17.24 15.89 -3.45
C SER A 99 18.03 14.85 -4.26
N LYS A 100 19.02 15.27 -5.08
CA LYS A 100 19.82 14.33 -5.89
C LYS A 100 20.87 13.57 -5.08
N ILE A 101 21.29 14.13 -3.94
CA ILE A 101 22.34 13.55 -3.10
C ILE A 101 21.67 12.90 -1.89
N ILE A 102 21.88 11.59 -1.75
CA ILE A 102 21.43 10.84 -0.57
C ILE A 102 22.36 11.18 0.60
N PRO A 103 21.86 11.67 1.73
CA PRO A 103 22.68 11.91 2.92
C PRO A 103 23.33 10.63 3.45
N ASN A 104 24.50 10.77 4.10
CA ASN A 104 25.16 9.64 4.75
C ASN A 104 24.62 9.38 6.16
N PHE A 105 24.19 10.43 6.87
CA PHE A 105 23.70 10.33 8.24
C PHE A 105 22.25 9.85 8.28
N ILE A 106 21.92 8.98 9.25
CA ILE A 106 20.62 8.30 9.32
C ILE A 106 19.42 9.25 9.35
N GLU A 107 19.49 10.38 10.07
CA GLU A 107 18.37 11.35 10.08
C GLU A 107 18.09 11.92 8.69
N GLY A 108 19.13 12.20 7.92
CA GLY A 108 18.99 12.67 6.55
C GLY A 108 18.46 11.57 5.61
N LYS A 109 18.93 10.32 5.79
CA LYS A 109 18.40 9.17 5.01
C LYS A 109 16.92 8.95 5.30
N LEU A 110 16.50 9.04 6.58
CA LEU A 110 15.08 8.92 6.96
C LEU A 110 14.23 9.92 6.19
N GLY A 111 14.60 11.21 6.18
CA GLY A 111 13.85 12.23 5.45
C GLY A 111 13.91 12.08 3.93
N TYR A 112 14.99 11.53 3.39
CA TYR A 112 15.14 11.29 1.96
C TYR A 112 14.21 10.18 1.46
N TYR A 113 14.10 9.08 2.22
CA TYR A 113 13.32 7.89 1.86
C TYR A 113 11.90 7.86 2.44
N CYS A 114 11.51 8.82 3.25
CA CYS A 114 10.20 8.87 3.90
C CYS A 114 9.24 9.82 3.19
N LEU A 115 8.02 9.36 2.95
CA LEU A 115 6.93 10.20 2.44
C LEU A 115 6.40 11.14 3.53
N ALA A 116 6.16 10.61 4.75
CA ALA A 116 5.50 11.34 5.82
C ALA A 116 5.81 10.74 7.21
N GLY A 117 5.77 11.58 8.25
CA GLY A 117 6.31 11.28 9.58
C GLY A 117 5.44 10.40 10.48
N GLU A 118 4.23 10.02 10.07
CA GLU A 118 3.37 9.10 10.83
C GLU A 118 3.90 7.67 10.80
N THR A 119 4.74 7.34 9.81
CA THR A 119 5.28 5.99 9.61
C THR A 119 6.69 5.86 10.19
N SER A 120 6.78 5.43 11.43
CA SER A 120 8.07 5.16 12.10
C SER A 120 8.71 3.87 11.62
N ILE A 121 10.06 3.80 11.70
CA ILE A 121 10.80 2.54 11.64
C ILE A 121 11.16 2.11 13.05
N SER A 122 10.87 0.87 13.40
CA SER A 122 11.21 0.23 14.66
C SER A 122 11.97 -1.06 14.40
N LYS A 123 12.48 -1.69 15.45
CA LYS A 123 13.10 -3.01 15.37
C LYS A 123 12.14 -4.00 14.70
N ASN A 124 12.64 -4.80 13.78
CA ASN A 124 11.92 -5.81 13.00
C ASN A 124 10.86 -5.23 12.01
N THR A 125 10.85 -3.92 11.77
CA THR A 125 9.92 -3.33 10.79
C THR A 125 10.14 -3.92 9.39
N VAL A 126 11.40 -4.04 8.96
CA VAL A 126 11.72 -4.55 7.62
C VAL A 126 11.39 -6.03 7.49
N GLU A 127 11.60 -6.82 8.54
CA GLU A 127 11.24 -8.23 8.57
C GLU A 127 9.72 -8.41 8.41
N GLY A 128 8.93 -7.59 9.14
CA GLY A 128 7.47 -7.57 8.97
C GLY A 128 7.04 -7.16 7.56
N ALA A 129 7.74 -6.21 6.95
CA ALA A 129 7.48 -5.80 5.57
C ALA A 129 7.80 -6.93 4.56
N TYR A 130 8.88 -7.67 4.76
CA TYR A 130 9.19 -8.85 3.95
C TYR A 130 8.14 -9.95 4.09
N GLU A 131 7.56 -10.14 5.28
CA GLU A 131 6.47 -11.11 5.45
C GLU A 131 5.23 -10.71 4.65
N ALA A 132 4.88 -9.42 4.59
CA ALA A 132 3.78 -8.94 3.74
C ALA A 132 4.06 -9.21 2.25
N VAL A 133 5.30 -9.00 1.79
CA VAL A 133 5.72 -9.35 0.42
C VAL A 133 5.57 -10.85 0.15
N LYS A 134 6.00 -11.72 1.09
CA LYS A 134 5.82 -13.18 0.94
C LYS A 134 4.35 -13.56 0.81
N VAL A 135 3.47 -12.94 1.58
CA VAL A 135 2.02 -13.12 1.50
C VAL A 135 1.51 -12.74 0.10
N ALA A 136 1.86 -11.55 -0.40
CA ALA A 136 1.42 -11.06 -1.71
C ALA A 136 1.90 -11.95 -2.86
N VAL A 137 3.19 -12.33 -2.87
CA VAL A 137 3.77 -13.19 -3.92
C VAL A 137 3.18 -14.59 -3.88
N THR A 138 3.00 -15.16 -2.68
CA THR A 138 2.38 -16.49 -2.53
C THR A 138 0.93 -16.47 -3.04
N ALA A 139 0.16 -15.42 -2.72
CA ALA A 139 -1.20 -15.27 -3.22
C ALA A 139 -1.23 -15.19 -4.75
N ALA A 140 -0.33 -14.41 -5.37
CA ALA A 140 -0.21 -14.33 -6.81
C ALA A 140 0.14 -15.70 -7.45
N GLU A 141 0.97 -16.52 -6.81
CA GLU A 141 1.26 -17.88 -7.26
C GLU A 141 0.04 -18.80 -7.26
N PHE A 142 -0.85 -18.65 -6.28
CA PHE A 142 -2.06 -19.47 -6.21
C PHE A 142 -3.08 -19.16 -7.30
N LEU A 143 -3.05 -17.98 -7.92
CA LEU A 143 -3.95 -17.61 -9.02
C LEU A 143 -3.76 -18.47 -10.27
N ASN A 144 -2.65 -19.20 -10.43
CA ASN A 144 -2.49 -20.18 -11.49
C ASN A 144 -3.53 -21.32 -11.43
N ASN A 145 -4.06 -21.62 -10.23
CA ASN A 145 -4.97 -22.75 -9.98
C ASN A 145 -6.27 -22.32 -9.27
N HIS A 146 -6.45 -21.05 -9.01
CA HIS A 146 -7.62 -20.50 -8.30
C HIS A 146 -8.10 -19.23 -8.98
N SER A 147 -9.41 -19.02 -9.01
CA SER A 147 -10.02 -17.81 -9.60
C SER A 147 -9.81 -16.56 -8.73
N SER A 148 -9.64 -16.74 -7.43
CA SER A 148 -9.41 -15.64 -6.49
C SER A 148 -8.66 -16.13 -5.25
N VAL A 149 -7.82 -15.24 -4.69
CA VAL A 149 -7.05 -15.47 -3.46
C VAL A 149 -7.03 -14.17 -2.66
N PHE A 150 -7.17 -14.25 -1.37
CA PHE A 150 -7.01 -13.11 -0.46
C PHE A 150 -5.59 -13.07 0.10
N ALA A 151 -4.85 -12.03 -0.19
CA ALA A 151 -3.54 -11.73 0.38
C ALA A 151 -3.72 -10.83 1.60
N LEU A 152 -3.72 -11.39 2.80
CA LEU A 152 -3.88 -10.63 4.03
C LEU A 152 -2.52 -10.04 4.45
N CYS A 153 -2.10 -9.00 3.71
CA CYS A 153 -0.83 -8.32 3.91
C CYS A 153 -0.89 -7.33 5.08
N ARG A 154 0.11 -7.39 5.95
CA ARG A 154 0.42 -6.38 6.95
C ARG A 154 1.94 -6.37 7.19
N PRO A 155 2.59 -5.19 7.09
CA PRO A 155 2.04 -3.84 6.78
C PRO A 155 1.42 -3.72 5.39
N PRO A 156 0.62 -2.64 5.14
CA PRO A 156 0.06 -2.33 3.82
C PRO A 156 1.16 -1.93 2.83
N GLY A 157 0.79 -1.54 1.58
CA GLY A 157 1.81 -1.33 0.56
C GLY A 157 1.59 -0.17 -0.41
N HIS A 158 0.37 0.31 -0.63
CA HIS A 158 0.05 1.16 -1.78
C HIS A 158 0.69 2.57 -1.76
N HIS A 159 1.11 3.06 -0.59
CA HIS A 159 1.85 4.33 -0.48
C HIS A 159 3.35 4.18 -0.73
N ALA A 160 3.93 2.98 -0.62
CA ALA A 160 5.35 2.78 -0.90
C ALA A 160 5.63 2.96 -2.40
N SER A 161 6.42 3.97 -2.73
CA SER A 161 6.89 4.21 -4.09
C SER A 161 8.15 3.39 -4.39
N LYS A 162 8.80 3.67 -5.52
CA LYS A 162 10.03 3.01 -5.92
C LYS A 162 11.14 3.14 -4.87
N ASP A 163 11.19 4.28 -4.18
CA ASP A 163 12.26 4.67 -3.26
C ASP A 163 11.78 5.42 -2.01
N GLN A 164 10.49 5.32 -1.67
CA GLN A 164 9.96 5.96 -0.46
C GLN A 164 8.98 5.05 0.27
N TYR A 165 9.05 5.06 1.61
CA TYR A 165 8.10 4.48 2.54
C TYR A 165 7.22 5.59 3.17
N GLY A 166 6.06 5.24 3.67
CA GLY A 166 5.14 6.15 4.37
C GLY A 166 3.69 5.66 4.26
N GLY A 167 2.74 6.32 4.90
CA GLY A 167 1.35 5.85 4.94
C GLY A 167 1.25 4.40 5.43
N TYR A 168 2.04 4.06 6.44
CA TYR A 168 2.21 2.69 7.01
C TYR A 168 2.86 1.67 6.07
N CYS A 169 3.22 2.04 4.84
CA CYS A 169 3.71 1.17 3.76
C CYS A 169 5.24 1.23 3.63
N PHE A 170 5.88 0.07 3.46
CA PHE A 170 7.34 -0.06 3.29
C PHE A 170 7.72 -0.67 1.94
N PHE A 171 7.05 -1.74 1.50
CA PHE A 171 7.14 -2.28 0.15
C PHE A 171 5.76 -2.32 -0.48
N ASN A 172 5.67 -2.09 -1.79
CA ASN A 172 4.39 -2.05 -2.48
C ASN A 172 3.91 -3.47 -2.83
N ASN A 173 3.14 -4.05 -1.93
CA ASN A 173 2.65 -5.43 -2.04
C ASN A 173 1.85 -5.66 -3.34
N ALA A 174 0.99 -4.73 -3.74
CA ALA A 174 0.18 -4.83 -4.96
C ALA A 174 1.05 -4.75 -6.23
N ALA A 175 2.04 -3.85 -6.25
CA ALA A 175 2.96 -3.72 -7.36
C ALA A 175 3.86 -4.96 -7.51
N ILE A 176 4.36 -5.51 -6.40
CA ILE A 176 5.17 -6.75 -6.40
C ILE A 176 4.31 -7.94 -6.85
N ALA A 177 3.05 -8.03 -6.41
CA ALA A 177 2.12 -9.06 -6.89
C ALA A 177 1.86 -8.93 -8.39
N ALA A 178 1.72 -7.71 -8.93
CA ALA A 178 1.56 -7.47 -10.36
C ALA A 178 2.78 -7.97 -11.16
N GLU A 179 4.00 -7.68 -10.69
CA GLU A 179 5.21 -8.23 -11.34
C GLU A 179 5.27 -9.76 -11.26
N LYS A 180 4.83 -10.34 -10.15
CA LYS A 180 4.77 -11.81 -10.03
C LYS A 180 3.78 -12.41 -11.03
N LEU A 181 2.60 -11.84 -11.18
CA LEU A 181 1.62 -12.28 -12.18
C LEU A 181 2.15 -12.15 -13.61
N LYS A 182 2.90 -11.09 -13.89
CA LYS A 182 3.57 -10.91 -15.18
C LYS A 182 4.64 -11.98 -15.44
N GLN A 183 5.45 -12.34 -14.45
CA GLN A 183 6.41 -13.46 -14.54
C GLN A 183 5.70 -14.79 -14.81
N GLN A 184 4.44 -14.94 -14.39
CA GLN A 184 3.60 -16.11 -14.64
C GLN A 184 2.87 -16.06 -15.99
N GLY A 185 3.07 -15.01 -16.79
CA GLY A 185 2.57 -14.91 -18.16
C GLY A 185 1.43 -13.90 -18.37
N ALA A 186 0.95 -13.22 -17.33
CA ALA A 186 0.00 -12.13 -17.51
C ALA A 186 0.65 -10.99 -18.31
N LYS A 187 0.01 -10.58 -19.39
CA LYS A 187 0.47 -9.47 -20.25
C LYS A 187 -0.04 -8.14 -19.75
N LYS A 188 -1.26 -8.13 -19.19
CA LYS A 188 -1.97 -6.96 -18.70
C LYS A 188 -2.49 -7.21 -17.29
N VAL A 189 -2.15 -6.34 -16.35
CA VAL A 189 -2.64 -6.39 -14.97
C VAL A 189 -3.42 -5.11 -14.69
N PHE A 190 -4.56 -5.21 -14.05
CA PHE A 190 -5.31 -4.06 -13.54
C PHE A 190 -5.19 -4.03 -12.03
N ILE A 191 -4.81 -2.87 -11.46
CA ILE A 191 -4.83 -2.63 -10.02
C ILE A 191 -5.96 -1.65 -9.74
N LEU A 192 -6.98 -2.13 -9.04
CA LEU A 192 -8.08 -1.32 -8.52
C LEU A 192 -7.80 -1.05 -7.04
N ASP A 193 -7.61 0.21 -6.71
CA ASP A 193 -7.36 0.66 -5.34
C ASP A 193 -8.64 1.28 -4.79
N ILE A 194 -9.20 0.68 -3.75
CA ILE A 194 -10.44 1.10 -3.09
C ILE A 194 -10.21 1.54 -1.64
N ASP A 195 -8.97 1.75 -1.25
CA ASP A 195 -8.60 2.42 -0.02
C ASP A 195 -9.08 3.88 -0.05
N PHE A 196 -9.41 4.44 1.12
CA PHE A 196 -9.78 5.86 1.22
C PHE A 196 -8.64 6.79 0.77
N HIS A 197 -7.40 6.40 1.05
CA HIS A 197 -6.22 7.18 0.68
C HIS A 197 -5.76 6.85 -0.74
N HIS A 198 -5.34 7.86 -1.47
CA HIS A 198 -4.74 7.63 -2.79
C HIS A 198 -3.46 6.78 -2.70
N GLY A 199 -3.37 5.69 -3.45
CA GLY A 199 -2.18 4.86 -3.53
C GLY A 199 -1.07 5.47 -4.37
N ASN A 200 -0.52 6.59 -3.89
CA ASN A 200 0.50 7.39 -4.57
C ASN A 200 1.74 6.57 -4.98
N GLY A 201 2.12 5.59 -4.18
CA GLY A 201 3.24 4.70 -4.49
C GLY A 201 2.95 3.84 -5.70
N THR A 202 1.77 3.20 -5.73
CA THR A 202 1.34 2.37 -6.86
C THR A 202 1.24 3.20 -8.14
N GLN A 203 0.61 4.38 -8.07
CA GLN A 203 0.55 5.30 -9.22
C GLN A 203 1.95 5.63 -9.73
N SER A 204 2.86 6.05 -8.87
CA SER A 204 4.20 6.49 -9.28
C SER A 204 5.02 5.37 -9.94
N ILE A 205 4.89 4.12 -9.46
CA ILE A 205 5.57 2.94 -9.99
C ILE A 205 5.11 2.64 -11.43
N PHE A 206 3.82 2.76 -11.72
CA PHE A 206 3.26 2.38 -13.01
C PHE A 206 2.94 3.56 -13.93
N TYR A 207 3.25 4.80 -13.54
CA TYR A 207 2.81 6.02 -14.21
C TYR A 207 3.26 6.17 -15.67
N ASN A 208 4.37 5.53 -16.05
CA ASN A 208 4.91 5.50 -17.41
C ASN A 208 4.75 4.14 -18.12
N ARG A 209 3.84 3.27 -17.62
CA ARG A 209 3.66 1.89 -18.10
C ARG A 209 2.25 1.67 -18.63
N SER A 210 2.14 0.94 -19.76
CA SER A 210 0.87 0.58 -20.42
C SER A 210 0.44 -0.86 -20.16
N ASP A 211 1.28 -1.66 -19.53
CA ASP A 211 1.02 -3.07 -19.23
C ASP A 211 0.35 -3.29 -17.86
N VAL A 212 0.34 -2.25 -17.02
CA VAL A 212 -0.41 -2.20 -15.77
C VAL A 212 -1.31 -0.97 -15.79
N PHE A 213 -2.61 -1.17 -15.61
CA PHE A 213 -3.58 -0.09 -15.44
C PHE A 213 -3.80 0.15 -13.94
N TYR A 214 -3.66 1.37 -13.48
CA TYR A 214 -3.98 1.76 -12.11
C TYR A 214 -5.24 2.61 -12.05
N SER A 215 -6.18 2.25 -11.18
CA SER A 215 -7.39 3.03 -10.91
C SER A 215 -7.61 3.14 -9.41
N SER A 216 -7.80 4.35 -8.90
CA SER A 216 -7.95 4.62 -7.48
C SER A 216 -9.20 5.44 -7.16
N LEU A 217 -9.97 4.98 -6.14
CA LEU A 217 -11.16 5.63 -5.61
C LEU A 217 -10.85 6.15 -4.22
N HIS A 218 -10.64 7.45 -4.06
CA HIS A 218 -10.07 7.99 -2.82
C HIS A 218 -10.63 9.36 -2.44
N GLY A 219 -10.33 9.79 -1.21
CA GLY A 219 -10.62 11.12 -0.74
C GLY A 219 -9.85 12.18 -1.53
N ASP A 220 -10.52 13.28 -1.87
CA ASP A 220 -9.90 14.39 -2.63
C ASP A 220 -8.60 14.85 -1.94
N PRO A 221 -7.45 14.84 -2.63
CA PRO A 221 -6.15 15.24 -2.08
C PRO A 221 -6.12 16.68 -1.53
N LEU A 222 -7.04 17.53 -1.94
CA LEU A 222 -7.20 18.86 -1.33
C LEU A 222 -7.55 18.78 0.18
N TYR A 223 -8.08 17.64 0.63
CA TYR A 223 -8.53 17.43 2.02
C TYR A 223 -7.92 16.18 2.66
N ALA A 224 -7.45 15.21 1.86
CA ALA A 224 -6.97 13.92 2.32
C ALA A 224 -5.47 13.72 2.04
N PHE A 225 -4.79 12.93 2.90
CA PHE A 225 -3.45 12.42 2.64
C PHE A 225 -3.42 11.64 1.29
N PRO A 226 -2.37 11.73 0.47
CA PRO A 226 -1.08 12.42 0.67
C PRO A 226 -1.04 13.87 0.19
N HIS A 227 -2.15 14.51 -0.11
CA HIS A 227 -2.37 15.92 -0.48
C HIS A 227 -1.79 16.37 -1.83
N PHE A 228 -0.67 15.82 -2.29
CA PHE A 228 0.10 16.34 -3.43
C PHE A 228 0.02 15.45 -4.67
N LEU A 229 -0.76 14.36 -4.63
CA LEU A 229 -0.93 13.40 -5.70
C LEU A 229 -2.32 12.75 -5.60
N GLY A 230 -2.89 12.31 -6.74
CA GLY A 230 -4.22 11.71 -6.79
C GLY A 230 -5.25 12.59 -7.47
N HIS A 231 -4.84 13.61 -8.21
CA HIS A 231 -5.75 14.49 -8.95
C HIS A 231 -6.33 13.80 -10.20
N ALA A 232 -7.54 14.18 -10.59
CA ALA A 232 -8.27 13.54 -11.71
C ALA A 232 -7.60 13.72 -13.08
N ASP A 233 -6.76 14.73 -13.24
CA ASP A 233 -6.01 15.02 -14.46
C ASP A 233 -4.67 14.27 -14.56
N GLU A 234 -4.29 13.49 -13.55
CA GLU A 234 -3.11 12.64 -13.57
C GLU A 234 -3.42 11.33 -14.32
N VAL A 235 -3.15 11.31 -15.61
CA VAL A 235 -3.55 10.24 -16.54
C VAL A 235 -2.41 9.36 -17.04
N GLY A 236 -1.22 9.48 -16.45
CA GLY A 236 0.00 8.80 -16.88
C GLY A 236 0.92 9.67 -17.73
N VAL A 237 2.13 9.19 -18.01
CA VAL A 237 3.13 9.84 -18.86
C VAL A 237 3.74 8.84 -19.83
N GLY A 238 4.28 9.32 -20.97
CA GLY A 238 4.92 8.45 -21.96
C GLY A 238 3.99 7.31 -22.41
N ASP A 239 4.46 6.07 -22.33
CA ASP A 239 3.68 4.89 -22.68
C ASP A 239 2.52 4.62 -21.72
N GLY A 240 2.55 5.22 -20.53
CA GLY A 240 1.51 5.09 -19.49
C GLY A 240 0.31 6.05 -19.65
N VAL A 241 0.32 6.93 -20.67
CA VAL A 241 -0.81 7.87 -20.91
C VAL A 241 -2.10 7.09 -21.16
N GLY A 242 -3.12 7.36 -20.33
CA GLY A 242 -4.43 6.68 -20.38
C GLY A 242 -4.52 5.38 -19.59
N PHE A 243 -3.43 4.98 -18.89
CA PHE A 243 -3.39 3.78 -18.04
C PHE A 243 -3.35 4.11 -16.53
N ASN A 244 -3.62 5.37 -16.19
CA ASN A 244 -3.87 5.85 -14.82
C ASN A 244 -5.21 6.58 -14.77
N THR A 245 -6.02 6.32 -13.74
CA THR A 245 -7.30 7.02 -13.53
C THR A 245 -7.55 7.20 -12.05
N ASN A 246 -7.75 8.44 -11.63
CA ASN A 246 -8.07 8.85 -10.27
C ASN A 246 -9.51 9.34 -10.16
N TYR A 247 -10.19 8.92 -9.11
CA TYR A 247 -11.54 9.37 -8.73
C TYR A 247 -11.46 10.02 -7.33
N PRO A 248 -10.95 11.27 -7.25
CA PRO A 248 -10.94 12.01 -5.99
C PRO A 248 -12.37 12.41 -5.62
N MET A 249 -12.78 12.13 -4.39
CA MET A 249 -14.13 12.37 -3.91
C MET A 249 -14.13 13.29 -2.67
N PRO A 250 -15.10 14.23 -2.59
CA PRO A 250 -15.12 15.26 -1.55
C PRO A 250 -15.49 14.70 -0.17
N PRO A 251 -15.23 15.48 0.91
CA PRO A 251 -15.73 15.15 2.26
C PRO A 251 -17.24 14.89 2.26
N GLY A 252 -17.64 13.81 2.97
CA GLY A 252 -19.04 13.43 3.11
C GLY A 252 -19.53 12.50 1.99
N THR A 253 -18.68 12.02 1.09
CA THR A 253 -19.03 11.05 0.05
C THR A 253 -19.72 9.83 0.65
N ASP A 254 -20.92 9.55 0.15
CA ASP A 254 -21.75 8.41 0.53
C ASP A 254 -21.52 7.19 -0.39
N TYR A 255 -22.18 6.09 -0.07
CA TYR A 255 -22.09 4.85 -0.84
C TYR A 255 -22.48 5.01 -2.30
N GLU A 256 -23.57 5.74 -2.61
CA GLU A 256 -24.04 5.91 -3.98
C GLU A 256 -23.03 6.65 -4.85
N SER A 257 -22.47 7.73 -4.33
CA SER A 257 -21.42 8.51 -4.99
C SER A 257 -20.15 7.68 -5.21
N TRP A 258 -19.74 6.92 -4.20
CA TRP A 258 -18.59 6.03 -4.29
C TRP A 258 -18.82 4.89 -5.29
N LEU A 259 -20.00 4.27 -5.26
CA LEU A 259 -20.38 3.21 -6.20
C LEU A 259 -20.38 3.68 -7.66
N ASN A 260 -20.72 4.94 -7.93
CA ASN A 260 -20.64 5.51 -9.27
C ASN A 260 -19.19 5.56 -9.76
N ALA A 261 -18.22 5.96 -8.92
CA ALA A 261 -16.80 5.90 -9.27
C ALA A 261 -16.31 4.46 -9.51
N LEU A 262 -16.78 3.51 -8.71
CA LEU A 262 -16.49 2.09 -8.91
C LEU A 262 -17.00 1.59 -10.26
N LYS A 263 -18.22 1.94 -10.64
CA LYS A 263 -18.80 1.58 -11.95
C LYS A 263 -18.01 2.16 -13.13
N GLU A 264 -17.46 3.36 -13.00
CA GLU A 264 -16.57 3.94 -14.02
C GLU A 264 -15.25 3.14 -14.12
N SER A 265 -14.68 2.70 -12.98
CA SER A 265 -13.51 1.81 -12.98
C SER A 265 -13.81 0.48 -13.68
N PHE A 266 -15.01 -0.09 -13.50
CA PHE A 266 -15.40 -1.32 -14.22
C PHE A 266 -15.46 -1.13 -15.74
N LYS A 267 -15.84 0.04 -16.23
CA LYS A 267 -15.75 0.34 -17.67
C LYS A 267 -14.30 0.34 -18.16
N LYS A 268 -13.36 0.83 -17.34
CA LYS A 268 -11.92 0.78 -17.64
C LYS A 268 -11.40 -0.65 -17.66
N ILE A 269 -11.77 -1.47 -16.67
CA ILE A 269 -11.43 -2.90 -16.65
C ILE A 269 -11.91 -3.60 -17.90
N ASN A 270 -13.19 -3.41 -18.27
CA ASN A 270 -13.78 -4.03 -19.44
C ASN A 270 -13.12 -3.59 -20.76
N SER A 271 -12.67 -2.35 -20.87
CA SER A 271 -11.97 -1.85 -22.06
C SER A 271 -10.51 -2.30 -22.11
N PHE A 272 -9.82 -2.34 -20.99
CA PHE A 272 -8.43 -2.75 -20.87
C PHE A 272 -8.25 -4.26 -21.06
N LYS A 273 -9.23 -5.06 -20.61
CA LYS A 273 -9.25 -6.54 -20.68
C LYS A 273 -7.98 -7.13 -20.05
N PRO A 274 -7.80 -6.96 -18.74
CA PRO A 274 -6.63 -7.49 -18.04
C PRO A 274 -6.67 -9.03 -17.99
N ASP A 275 -5.49 -9.65 -17.94
CA ASP A 275 -5.33 -11.08 -17.66
C ASP A 275 -5.50 -11.37 -16.15
N ALA A 276 -5.22 -10.37 -15.31
CA ALA A 276 -5.37 -10.44 -13.86
C ALA A 276 -5.82 -9.09 -13.27
N LEU A 277 -6.65 -9.18 -12.22
CA LEU A 277 -7.10 -8.05 -11.41
C LEU A 277 -6.51 -8.16 -10.00
N ILE A 278 -5.91 -7.09 -9.51
CA ILE A 278 -5.51 -6.90 -8.11
C ILE A 278 -6.41 -5.83 -7.51
N ILE A 279 -6.92 -6.09 -6.32
CA ILE A 279 -7.66 -5.11 -5.52
C ILE A 279 -6.78 -4.72 -4.33
N SER A 280 -6.32 -3.47 -4.29
CA SER A 280 -5.80 -2.86 -3.07
C SER A 280 -6.98 -2.53 -2.17
N LEU A 281 -7.17 -3.34 -1.14
CA LEU A 281 -8.36 -3.31 -0.30
C LEU A 281 -8.08 -2.52 0.98
N GLY A 282 -8.58 -1.29 1.06
CA GLY A 282 -8.77 -0.53 2.28
C GLY A 282 -10.23 -0.57 2.73
N VAL A 283 -10.46 -0.61 4.03
CA VAL A 283 -11.81 -0.54 4.64
C VAL A 283 -12.02 0.77 5.41
N ASP A 284 -11.10 1.67 5.29
CA ASP A 284 -11.09 3.01 5.87
C ASP A 284 -12.07 4.00 5.18
N ILE A 285 -12.77 3.55 4.14
CA ILE A 285 -13.94 4.23 3.57
C ILE A 285 -15.17 4.21 4.50
N TYR A 286 -15.07 3.52 5.65
CA TYR A 286 -16.13 3.40 6.66
C TYR A 286 -16.40 4.71 7.40
N GLU A 287 -17.68 5.03 7.65
CA GLU A 287 -18.14 6.33 8.22
C GLU A 287 -17.57 6.70 9.59
N ASN A 288 -17.09 5.72 10.38
CA ASN A 288 -16.48 5.94 11.69
C ASN A 288 -14.97 5.67 11.70
N ASP A 289 -14.33 5.58 10.53
CA ASP A 289 -12.88 5.50 10.48
C ASP A 289 -12.26 6.83 10.94
N PRO A 290 -11.28 6.81 11.86
CA PRO A 290 -10.74 8.03 12.47
C PRO A 290 -9.91 8.89 11.51
N ILE A 291 -9.43 8.33 10.40
CA ILE A 291 -8.56 9.02 9.43
C ILE A 291 -9.21 9.20 8.06
N SER A 292 -10.52 8.97 7.95
CA SER A 292 -11.32 9.11 6.74
C SER A 292 -12.49 10.09 6.96
N PHE A 293 -13.03 10.58 5.86
CA PHE A 293 -14.24 11.41 5.88
C PHE A 293 -15.39 10.87 5.01
N PHE A 294 -15.26 9.66 4.48
CA PHE A 294 -16.34 9.00 3.74
C PHE A 294 -17.45 8.54 4.68
N LYS A 295 -18.62 8.21 4.12
CA LYS A 295 -19.84 7.90 4.88
C LYS A 295 -20.43 6.56 4.52
N LEU A 296 -19.59 5.60 4.08
CA LEU A 296 -20.05 4.25 3.81
C LEU A 296 -20.33 3.51 5.13
N LYS A 297 -21.40 2.73 5.14
CA LYS A 297 -21.86 1.97 6.32
C LYS A 297 -21.44 0.51 6.20
N SER A 298 -21.45 -0.20 7.32
CA SER A 298 -21.08 -1.62 7.35
C SER A 298 -21.85 -2.49 6.33
N ASN A 299 -23.13 -2.20 6.10
CA ASN A 299 -23.93 -2.96 5.12
C ASN A 299 -23.49 -2.71 3.67
N ASP A 300 -22.95 -1.54 3.36
CA ASP A 300 -22.49 -1.21 2.01
C ASP A 300 -21.32 -2.11 1.58
N PHE A 301 -20.49 -2.57 2.54
CA PHE A 301 -19.39 -3.50 2.26
C PHE A 301 -19.85 -4.88 1.81
N ILE A 302 -21.07 -5.30 2.19
CA ILE A 302 -21.67 -6.56 1.73
C ILE A 302 -22.01 -6.44 0.23
N ASP A 303 -22.50 -5.28 -0.18
CA ASP A 303 -22.87 -5.01 -1.59
C ASP A 303 -21.63 -4.78 -2.47
N ILE A 304 -20.51 -4.34 -1.88
CA ILE A 304 -19.23 -4.17 -2.58
C ILE A 304 -18.59 -5.54 -2.89
N GLY A 305 -18.68 -6.50 -1.96
CA GLY A 305 -18.08 -7.85 -2.05
C GLY A 305 -18.91 -8.82 -2.86
#